data_fe22ce3378e89711ace38ffe0c5eb48e
#
_entry.id   fe22ce3378e89711ace38ffe0c5eb48e
#
_cell.length_a   1.000
_cell.length_b   1.000
_cell.length_c   1.000
_cell.angle_alpha   90.00
_cell.angle_beta   90.00
_cell.angle_gamma   90.00
#
_symmetry.space_group_name_H-M   'P 1'
#
loop_
_entity.id
_entity.type
_entity.pdbx_description
1 polymer ?
#
loop_
_entity_poly.entity_id
_entity_poly.type
_entity_poly.pdbx_seq_one_letter_code
_entity_poly.pdbx_strand_id
1 'polypeptide(L)'
;MSDSRRHRAGIGAALALLVALAPNGADAQAAAGDAQFAEGRALFIGGATPPCAICHTLKEAGATGNVGPVLDEVQPDEARVAAAVRGGIGAMPSFAGSLSDAQIRALARYVSKATGGAR
;
A
#
# COMPACT_ATOMS: atom_id res chain seq x y z
N MET A 1 60.22 45.00 -32.94
CA MET A 1 59.89 43.62 -33.39
C MET A 1 59.57 42.81 -32.17
N SER A 2 58.32 42.70 -31.85
CA SER A 2 57.86 41.89 -30.68
C SER A 2 56.58 41.23 -31.08
N ASP A 3 56.68 39.93 -31.24
CA ASP A 3 55.58 39.06 -31.67
C ASP A 3 54.85 38.55 -30.41
N SER A 4 53.64 39.07 -30.18
CA SER A 4 52.80 38.68 -29.04
C SER A 4 51.90 37.59 -29.51
N ARG A 5 52.26 36.33 -29.29
CA ARG A 5 51.40 35.17 -29.45
C ARG A 5 50.40 35.09 -28.32
N ARG A 6 49.16 35.40 -28.61
CA ARG A 6 48.03 35.22 -27.69
C ARG A 6 47.60 33.76 -27.71
N HIS A 7 47.89 33.03 -26.65
CA HIS A 7 47.28 31.71 -26.37
C HIS A 7 45.85 31.91 -25.98
N ARG A 8 44.93 31.52 -26.85
CA ARG A 8 43.50 31.37 -26.50
C ARG A 8 43.34 30.02 -25.81
N ALA A 9 43.18 30.04 -24.49
CA ALA A 9 42.75 28.89 -23.73
C ALA A 9 41.25 28.67 -24.00
N GLY A 10 40.93 27.59 -24.73
CA GLY A 10 39.55 27.13 -24.88
C GLY A 10 39.05 26.47 -23.61
N ILE A 11 38.10 27.12 -22.96
CA ILE A 11 37.38 26.51 -21.83
C ILE A 11 36.34 25.58 -22.43
N GLY A 12 36.66 24.29 -22.47
CA GLY A 12 35.70 23.24 -22.80
C GLY A 12 34.72 23.02 -21.62
N ALA A 13 33.52 23.55 -21.75
CA ALA A 13 32.45 23.23 -20.82
C ALA A 13 32.00 21.80 -21.07
N ALA A 14 32.40 20.86 -20.21
CA ALA A 14 31.85 19.52 -20.18
C ALA A 14 30.45 19.57 -19.56
N LEU A 15 29.42 19.49 -20.40
CA LEU A 15 28.05 19.32 -19.96
C LEU A 15 27.88 17.86 -19.48
N ALA A 16 27.96 17.63 -18.18
CA ALA A 16 27.59 16.34 -17.60
C ALA A 16 26.08 16.17 -17.67
N LEU A 17 25.59 15.34 -18.60
CA LEU A 17 24.20 14.92 -18.64
C LEU A 17 23.95 13.96 -17.45
N LEU A 18 23.33 14.47 -16.40
CA LEU A 18 22.75 13.65 -15.34
C LEU A 18 21.48 13.00 -15.90
N VAL A 19 21.61 11.78 -16.40
CA VAL A 19 20.45 10.94 -16.71
C VAL A 19 19.87 10.47 -15.38
N ALA A 20 18.83 11.13 -14.92
CA ALA A 20 18.02 10.63 -13.79
C ALA A 20 17.33 9.35 -14.25
N LEU A 21 17.74 8.19 -13.71
CA LEU A 21 16.98 6.95 -13.87
C LEU A 21 15.66 7.11 -13.12
N ALA A 22 14.58 7.39 -13.85
CA ALA A 22 13.24 7.27 -13.30
C ALA A 22 12.95 5.79 -13.06
N PRO A 23 12.34 5.40 -11.92
CA PRO A 23 11.96 4.02 -11.68
C PRO A 23 10.98 3.57 -12.77
N ASN A 24 11.16 2.35 -13.27
CA ASN A 24 10.26 1.75 -14.23
C ASN A 24 8.85 1.67 -13.64
N GLY A 25 7.80 1.84 -14.46
CA GLY A 25 6.41 1.81 -13.99
C GLY A 25 6.04 0.57 -13.18
N ALA A 26 6.66 -0.58 -13.46
CA ALA A 26 6.48 -1.82 -12.70
C ALA A 26 7.00 -1.71 -11.26
N ASP A 27 8.15 -1.07 -11.04
CA ASP A 27 8.71 -0.89 -9.70
C ASP A 27 7.87 0.10 -8.87
N ALA A 28 7.35 1.14 -9.50
CA ALA A 28 6.46 2.10 -8.86
C ALA A 28 5.12 1.45 -8.45
N GLN A 29 4.56 0.56 -9.27
CA GLN A 29 3.34 -0.17 -8.96
C GLN A 29 3.54 -1.19 -7.85
N ALA A 30 4.68 -1.89 -7.82
CA ALA A 30 5.03 -2.82 -6.74
C ALA A 30 5.16 -2.06 -5.42
N ALA A 31 5.90 -0.95 -5.38
CA ALA A 31 6.05 -0.12 -4.19
C ALA A 31 4.71 0.44 -3.68
N ALA A 32 3.82 0.88 -4.59
CA ALA A 32 2.47 1.33 -4.24
C ALA A 32 1.62 0.20 -3.66
N GLY A 33 1.75 -1.02 -4.20
CA GLY A 33 1.08 -2.21 -3.70
C GLY A 33 1.54 -2.62 -2.30
N ASP A 34 2.82 -2.50 -2.02
CA ASP A 34 3.39 -2.79 -0.71
C ASP A 34 3.01 -1.73 0.33
N ALA A 35 3.00 -0.46 -0.04
CA ALA A 35 2.53 0.62 0.83
C ALA A 35 1.04 0.45 1.18
N GLN A 36 0.22 0.08 0.21
CA GLN A 36 -1.21 -0.17 0.42
C GLN A 36 -1.45 -1.40 1.32
N PHE A 37 -0.65 -2.45 1.18
CA PHE A 37 -0.70 -3.62 2.06
C PHE A 37 -0.35 -3.24 3.50
N ALA A 38 0.71 -2.46 3.71
CA ALA A 38 1.14 -2.01 5.02
C ALA A 38 0.09 -1.10 5.69
N GLU A 39 -0.54 -0.20 4.95
CA GLU A 39 -1.65 0.62 5.43
C GLU A 39 -2.84 -0.25 5.87
N GLY A 40 -3.26 -1.18 5.02
CA GLY A 40 -4.35 -2.11 5.32
C GLY A 40 -4.08 -2.93 6.58
N ARG A 41 -2.85 -3.40 6.76
CA ARG A 41 -2.42 -4.10 7.97
C ARG A 41 -2.54 -3.22 9.21
N ALA A 42 -2.08 -1.99 9.15
CA ALA A 42 -2.16 -1.05 10.26
C ALA A 42 -3.62 -0.74 10.64
N LEU A 43 -4.50 -0.56 9.66
CA LEU A 43 -5.93 -0.39 9.87
C LEU A 43 -6.57 -1.60 10.54
N PHE A 44 -6.21 -2.81 10.10
CA PHE A 44 -6.73 -4.06 10.65
C PHE A 44 -6.39 -4.23 12.14
N ILE A 45 -5.15 -3.94 12.51
CA ILE A 45 -4.64 -4.17 13.88
C ILE A 45 -5.16 -3.13 14.87
N GLY A 46 -5.26 -1.86 14.48
CA GLY A 46 -5.63 -0.80 15.43
C GLY A 46 -6.00 0.54 14.83
N GLY A 47 -5.86 0.72 13.50
CA GLY A 47 -6.19 1.99 12.85
C GLY A 47 -7.68 2.21 12.61
N ALA A 48 -8.47 1.15 12.53
CA ALA A 48 -9.92 1.23 12.48
C ALA A 48 -10.52 1.23 13.90
N THR A 49 -11.73 1.76 14.05
CA THR A 49 -12.43 1.78 15.34
C THR A 49 -13.86 1.25 15.16
N PRO A 50 -14.18 0.08 15.73
CA PRO A 50 -13.29 -0.85 16.46
C PRO A 50 -12.26 -1.51 15.55
N PRO A 51 -11.09 -1.97 16.08
CA PRO A 51 -10.12 -2.71 15.29
C PRO A 51 -10.69 -4.05 14.79
N CYS A 52 -10.35 -4.43 13.56
CA CYS A 52 -10.80 -5.70 12.98
C CYS A 52 -10.27 -6.92 13.77
N ALA A 53 -9.06 -6.78 14.31
CA ALA A 53 -8.34 -7.82 15.05
C ALA A 53 -9.04 -8.28 16.34
N ILE A 54 -9.90 -7.47 16.94
CA ILE A 54 -10.63 -7.89 18.16
C ILE A 54 -11.78 -8.85 17.86
N CYS A 55 -12.29 -8.85 16.64
CA CYS A 55 -13.39 -9.71 16.23
C CYS A 55 -12.96 -10.84 15.29
N HIS A 56 -11.93 -10.65 14.50
CA HIS A 56 -11.49 -11.62 13.50
C HIS A 56 -10.13 -12.24 13.82
N THR A 57 -10.04 -13.55 13.62
CA THR A 57 -8.75 -14.23 13.51
C THR A 57 -8.17 -13.98 12.13
N LEU A 58 -6.90 -13.57 12.09
CA LEU A 58 -6.08 -13.44 10.90
C LEU A 58 -4.62 -13.73 11.26
N LYS A 59 -4.09 -14.82 10.72
CA LYS A 59 -2.78 -15.37 11.10
C LYS A 59 -1.64 -14.40 10.83
N GLU A 60 -1.65 -13.75 9.68
CA GLU A 60 -0.61 -12.79 9.29
C GLU A 60 -0.55 -11.60 10.28
N ALA A 61 -1.69 -11.13 10.77
CA ALA A 61 -1.78 -10.06 11.76
C ALA A 61 -1.49 -10.50 13.20
N GLY A 62 -1.36 -11.79 13.47
CA GLY A 62 -1.34 -12.33 14.83
C GLY A 62 -2.65 -12.12 15.59
N ALA A 63 -3.74 -11.87 14.87
CA ALA A 63 -5.05 -11.62 15.46
C ALA A 63 -5.79 -12.94 15.79
N THR A 64 -6.43 -12.97 16.93
CA THR A 64 -7.13 -14.17 17.46
C THR A 64 -8.56 -13.88 17.86
N GLY A 65 -9.18 -12.83 17.34
CA GLY A 65 -10.58 -12.49 17.59
C GLY A 65 -11.52 -13.61 17.13
N ASN A 66 -12.53 -13.92 17.92
CA ASN A 66 -13.43 -15.06 17.70
C ASN A 66 -14.91 -14.67 17.62
N VAL A 67 -15.21 -13.41 17.48
CA VAL A 67 -16.59 -12.91 17.30
C VAL A 67 -17.04 -13.06 15.85
N GLY A 68 -16.16 -12.72 14.91
CA GLY A 68 -16.40 -12.87 13.48
C GLY A 68 -15.74 -14.15 12.92
N PRO A 69 -15.92 -14.41 11.61
CA PRO A 69 -15.28 -15.53 10.93
C PRO A 69 -13.75 -15.47 10.99
N VAL A 70 -13.12 -16.66 10.98
CA VAL A 70 -11.68 -16.81 10.76
C VAL A 70 -11.38 -16.49 9.30
N LEU A 71 -10.67 -15.38 9.07
CA LEU A 71 -10.46 -14.87 7.71
C LEU A 71 -9.56 -15.78 6.87
N ASP A 72 -8.61 -16.47 7.50
CA ASP A 72 -7.76 -17.47 6.85
C ASP A 72 -8.55 -18.65 6.25
N GLU A 73 -9.70 -18.98 6.83
CA GLU A 73 -10.60 -20.02 6.33
C GLU A 73 -11.52 -19.50 5.23
N VAL A 74 -12.02 -18.28 5.38
CA VAL A 74 -12.93 -17.65 4.42
C VAL A 74 -12.23 -17.29 3.12
N GLN A 75 -10.98 -16.83 3.20
CA GLN A 75 -10.16 -16.37 2.06
C GLN A 75 -10.91 -15.41 1.12
N PRO A 76 -11.45 -14.30 1.64
CA PRO A 76 -12.29 -13.42 0.83
C PRO A 76 -11.46 -12.65 -0.20
N ASP A 77 -12.03 -12.42 -1.39
CA ASP A 77 -11.48 -11.48 -2.35
C ASP A 77 -11.65 -10.02 -1.91
N GLU A 78 -10.95 -9.10 -2.59
CA GLU A 78 -10.97 -7.67 -2.24
C GLU A 78 -12.38 -7.06 -2.33
N ALA A 79 -13.18 -7.45 -3.33
CA ALA A 79 -14.53 -6.92 -3.51
C ALA A 79 -15.44 -7.31 -2.35
N ARG A 80 -15.35 -8.55 -1.91
CA ARG A 80 -16.12 -9.07 -0.77
C ARG A 80 -15.73 -8.37 0.54
N VAL A 81 -14.43 -8.18 0.79
CA VAL A 81 -13.97 -7.44 1.97
C VAL A 81 -14.45 -5.99 1.93
N ALA A 82 -14.28 -5.32 0.81
CA ALA A 82 -14.71 -3.92 0.66
C ALA A 82 -16.22 -3.75 0.88
N ALA A 83 -17.04 -4.65 0.35
CA ALA A 83 -18.48 -4.63 0.55
C ALA A 83 -18.86 -4.83 2.02
N ALA A 84 -18.24 -5.79 2.70
CA ALA A 84 -18.47 -6.05 4.12
C ALA A 84 -18.07 -4.86 5.01
N VAL A 85 -16.92 -4.25 4.74
CA VAL A 85 -16.43 -3.08 5.49
C VAL A 85 -17.33 -1.85 5.27
N ARG A 86 -17.79 -1.62 4.04
CA ARG A 86 -18.69 -0.49 3.77
C ARG A 86 -20.07 -0.68 4.38
N GLY A 87 -20.65 -1.84 4.20
CA GLY A 87 -22.05 -2.08 4.58
C GLY A 87 -22.25 -2.61 5.99
N GLY A 88 -21.21 -3.25 6.56
CA GLY A 88 -21.36 -4.09 7.73
C GLY A 88 -22.12 -5.39 7.44
N ILE A 89 -22.02 -6.36 8.32
CA ILE A 89 -22.77 -7.63 8.23
C ILE A 89 -23.07 -8.12 9.64
N GLY A 90 -24.35 -8.23 9.99
CA GLY A 90 -24.74 -8.69 11.34
C GLY A 90 -24.13 -7.82 12.44
N ALA A 91 -23.34 -8.40 13.34
CA ALA A 91 -22.65 -7.68 14.41
C ALA A 91 -21.45 -6.84 13.92
N MET A 92 -20.96 -7.08 12.71
CA MET A 92 -19.90 -6.28 12.12
C MET A 92 -20.42 -4.89 11.72
N PRO A 93 -19.88 -3.79 12.27
CA PRO A 93 -20.39 -2.47 11.96
C PRO A 93 -19.98 -2.03 10.53
N SER A 94 -20.70 -1.04 9.99
CA SER A 94 -20.29 -0.31 8.79
C SER A 94 -19.15 0.67 9.13
N PHE A 95 -18.14 0.72 8.30
CA PHE A 95 -17.01 1.65 8.41
C PHE A 95 -17.06 2.78 7.38
N ALA A 96 -18.11 2.86 6.56
CA ALA A 96 -18.23 3.89 5.51
C ALA A 96 -18.19 5.33 6.05
N GLY A 97 -18.60 5.55 7.30
CA GLY A 97 -18.56 6.87 7.95
C GLY A 97 -17.24 7.21 8.64
N SER A 98 -16.34 6.23 8.82
CA SER A 98 -15.10 6.39 9.59
C SER A 98 -13.82 6.11 8.78
N LEU A 99 -13.92 5.35 7.72
CA LEU A 99 -12.81 5.07 6.81
C LEU A 99 -13.08 5.68 5.44
N SER A 100 -12.04 6.26 4.84
CA SER A 100 -12.10 6.72 3.44
C SER A 100 -12.18 5.53 2.48
N ASP A 101 -12.60 5.77 1.25
CA ASP A 101 -12.59 4.75 0.19
C ASP A 101 -11.18 4.21 -0.09
N ALA A 102 -10.14 5.04 0.02
CA ALA A 102 -8.76 4.61 -0.12
C ALA A 102 -8.35 3.66 1.01
N GLN A 103 -8.73 3.96 2.24
CA GLN A 103 -8.48 3.11 3.41
C GLN A 103 -9.24 1.78 3.32
N ILE A 104 -10.49 1.81 2.86
CA ILE A 104 -11.27 0.58 2.64
C ILE A 104 -10.61 -0.30 1.57
N ARG A 105 -10.11 0.28 0.48
CA ARG A 105 -9.35 -0.47 -0.54
C ARG A 105 -8.06 -1.05 0.00
N ALA A 106 -7.31 -0.29 0.79
CA ALA A 106 -6.08 -0.76 1.43
C ALA A 106 -6.36 -1.95 2.36
N LEU A 107 -7.39 -1.84 3.19
CA LEU A 107 -7.83 -2.92 4.08
C LEU A 107 -8.28 -4.16 3.31
N ALA A 108 -9.07 -3.98 2.26
CA ALA A 108 -9.54 -5.08 1.41
C ALA A 108 -8.39 -5.82 0.74
N ARG A 109 -7.44 -5.08 0.16
CA ARG A 109 -6.23 -5.65 -0.42
C ARG A 109 -5.38 -6.41 0.60
N TYR A 110 -5.21 -5.84 1.79
CA TYR A 110 -4.46 -6.49 2.87
C TYR A 110 -5.09 -7.84 3.24
N VAL A 111 -6.37 -7.85 3.60
CA VAL A 111 -7.06 -9.08 4.04
C VAL A 111 -7.06 -10.14 2.93
N SER A 112 -7.41 -9.76 1.71
CA SER A 112 -7.44 -10.68 0.57
C SER A 112 -6.06 -11.30 0.30
N LYS A 113 -5.01 -10.49 0.28
CA LYS A 113 -3.65 -10.96 0.03
C LYS A 113 -3.12 -11.80 1.20
N ALA A 114 -3.33 -11.37 2.44
CA ALA A 114 -2.88 -12.08 3.65
C ALA A 114 -3.51 -13.45 3.82
N THR A 115 -4.74 -13.64 3.34
CA THR A 115 -5.47 -14.92 3.43
C THR A 115 -5.33 -15.80 2.18
N GLY A 116 -4.75 -15.30 1.11
CA GLY A 116 -4.68 -15.99 -0.18
C GLY A 116 -5.96 -15.92 -1.00
N GLY A 117 -6.89 -15.02 -0.67
CA GLY A 117 -8.13 -14.76 -1.41
C GLY A 117 -7.92 -13.96 -2.71
N ALA A 118 -6.76 -13.33 -2.87
CA ALA A 118 -6.38 -12.64 -4.10
C ALA A 118 -6.04 -13.67 -5.21
N ARG A 119 -6.98 -13.84 -6.14
CA ARG A 119 -6.85 -14.70 -7.34
C ARG A 119 -7.17 -13.91 -8.58
#